data_62fa43edbaf2b7c8b9c58b326e2c01c5
#
_entry.id   62fa43edbaf2b7c8b9c58b326e2c01c5
#
_cell.length_a   1.000
_cell.length_b   1.000
_cell.length_c   1.000
_cell.angle_alpha   90.00
_cell.angle_beta   90.00
_cell.angle_gamma   90.00
#
_symmetry.space_group_name_H-M   'P 1'
#
loop_
_entity.id
_entity.type
_entity.pdbx_description
1 polymer ?
#
loop_
_entity_poly.entity_id
_entity_poly.type
_entity_poly.pdbx_seq_one_letter_code
_entity_poly.pdbx_strand_id
1 'polypeptide(L)'
;MKIISGGVCAAKGFKASGVHCGIRKNRTKRDLALIYSEKVANAAAVYTTNLVKGAPLIVTKNHIADGKAQAVICNSGNANTCNANGVEIAERTSDLLASVLGIKPADIVVASTGVIGQPLNITPIASGIPALKAGLGDHSDQAAEAIMTTDTIPKEIAVSFEIGGVECKMGGIAKGSGMIHPNMATMLVFITTDCAISSEMLQKALSSDIAETFNMISIDGDTSTNDMVTVLANGLAGNKEINKDGEDFNEFMKALNTITVWLCRRIAADGEGATKLLECKVSGAKDKETAKAVAKSVVCSSLTKAAMFGSDANWGRVLCAIGYSGADVDVNKIDVWFKSDKGSILVCENGAGVDFSEEKAKEILSENEIDILIDLKSGDASSTAWGCDLTYDYVKINGDYRT
;
A
#
# COMPACT_ATOMS: atom_id res chain seq x y z
N MET A 1 20.32 -9.11 1.18
CA MET A 1 18.86 -9.13 1.38
C MET A 1 18.23 -10.34 0.71
N LYS A 2 17.23 -10.99 1.36
CA LYS A 2 16.53 -12.19 0.85
C LYS A 2 15.04 -12.06 1.19
N ILE A 3 14.16 -12.50 0.28
CA ILE A 3 12.73 -12.67 0.59
C ILE A 3 12.58 -13.93 1.46
N ILE A 4 11.80 -13.80 2.53
CA ILE A 4 11.51 -14.87 3.49
C ILE A 4 9.99 -14.94 3.74
N SER A 5 9.53 -15.98 4.40
CA SER A 5 8.14 -16.13 4.86
C SER A 5 7.90 -15.44 6.21
N GLY A 6 6.64 -15.30 6.62
CA GLY A 6 6.22 -14.90 7.95
C GLY A 6 5.58 -13.52 8.05
N GLY A 7 5.52 -12.73 6.95
CA GLY A 7 4.84 -11.43 6.93
C GLY A 7 5.25 -10.57 8.14
N VAL A 8 4.29 -9.94 8.83
CA VAL A 8 4.55 -9.10 10.02
C VAL A 8 5.12 -9.86 11.22
N CYS A 9 5.05 -11.20 11.23
CA CYS A 9 5.62 -12.04 12.28
C CYS A 9 7.06 -12.48 12.00
N ALA A 10 7.63 -12.17 10.82
CA ALA A 10 9.01 -12.53 10.49
C ALA A 10 10.04 -11.83 11.38
N ALA A 11 9.77 -10.59 11.76
CA ALA A 11 10.60 -9.79 12.66
C ALA A 11 10.47 -10.31 14.09
N LYS A 12 11.62 -10.47 14.78
CA LYS A 12 11.69 -11.02 16.14
C LYS A 12 10.82 -10.22 17.12
N GLY A 13 10.04 -10.94 17.94
CA GLY A 13 9.19 -10.36 18.98
C GLY A 13 7.88 -9.76 18.47
N PHE A 14 7.54 -9.96 17.19
CA PHE A 14 6.22 -9.63 16.67
C PHE A 14 5.34 -10.88 16.54
N LYS A 15 4.09 -10.76 16.95
CA LYS A 15 3.04 -11.77 16.83
C LYS A 15 1.78 -11.14 16.25
N ALA A 16 0.97 -11.94 15.59
CA ALA A 16 -0.29 -11.47 15.01
C ALA A 16 -1.42 -12.46 15.28
N SER A 17 -2.63 -11.98 15.11
CA SER A 17 -3.87 -12.76 15.20
C SER A 17 -4.95 -12.10 14.34
N GLY A 18 -5.89 -12.89 13.86
CA GLY A 18 -7.07 -12.40 13.16
C GLY A 18 -8.30 -13.24 13.52
N VAL A 19 -9.41 -12.60 13.85
CA VAL A 19 -10.66 -13.28 14.21
C VAL A 19 -11.85 -12.71 13.45
N HIS A 20 -12.94 -13.48 13.38
CA HIS A 20 -14.25 -12.97 13.06
C HIS A 20 -14.98 -12.61 14.36
N CYS A 21 -15.34 -11.34 14.54
CA CYS A 21 -16.06 -10.89 15.73
C CYS A 21 -17.50 -10.41 15.43
N GLY A 22 -17.89 -10.31 14.17
CA GLY A 22 -19.26 -9.98 13.76
C GLY A 22 -19.48 -8.52 13.37
N ILE A 23 -18.43 -7.79 13.00
CA ILE A 23 -18.55 -6.48 12.36
C ILE A 23 -19.10 -6.69 10.95
N ARG A 24 -18.59 -7.69 10.24
CA ARG A 24 -19.10 -8.12 8.95
C ARG A 24 -20.26 -9.12 9.10
N LYS A 25 -21.25 -9.00 8.22
CA LYS A 25 -22.33 -9.99 8.13
C LYS A 25 -21.86 -11.36 7.62
N ASN A 26 -20.81 -11.37 6.79
CA ASN A 26 -20.21 -12.60 6.29
C ASN A 26 -19.40 -13.31 7.38
N ARG A 27 -19.92 -14.43 7.87
CA ARG A 27 -19.34 -15.21 8.98
C ARG A 27 -18.11 -16.03 8.61
N THR A 28 -17.75 -16.11 7.33
CA THR A 28 -16.62 -16.92 6.88
C THR A 28 -15.31 -16.14 6.78
N LYS A 29 -15.36 -14.80 6.85
CA LYS A 29 -14.18 -13.94 6.75
C LYS A 29 -13.87 -13.32 8.10
N ARG A 30 -12.60 -13.23 8.45
CA ARG A 30 -12.11 -12.48 9.61
C ARG A 30 -12.38 -10.98 9.42
N ASP A 31 -12.60 -10.26 10.51
CA ASP A 31 -12.94 -8.83 10.48
C ASP A 31 -12.28 -7.98 11.57
N LEU A 32 -11.42 -8.62 12.40
CA LEU A 32 -10.63 -7.93 13.42
C LEU A 32 -9.23 -8.54 13.47
N ALA A 33 -8.20 -7.70 13.30
CA ALA A 33 -6.79 -8.05 13.30
C ALA A 33 -6.06 -7.42 14.48
N LEU A 34 -5.05 -8.12 14.98
CA LEU A 34 -4.09 -7.65 15.98
C LEU A 34 -2.67 -7.97 15.52
N ILE A 35 -1.79 -6.98 15.57
CA ILE A 35 -0.33 -7.15 15.52
C ILE A 35 0.20 -6.65 16.86
N TYR A 36 1.06 -7.44 17.50
CA TYR A 36 1.58 -7.15 18.84
C TYR A 36 3.10 -7.30 18.86
N SER A 37 3.76 -6.35 19.50
CA SER A 37 5.20 -6.42 19.80
C SER A 37 5.44 -6.75 21.27
N GLU A 38 6.33 -7.69 21.56
CA GLU A 38 6.73 -8.06 22.93
C GLU A 38 7.43 -6.91 23.67
N LYS A 39 7.94 -5.91 22.92
CA LYS A 39 8.59 -4.71 23.45
C LYS A 39 7.98 -3.47 22.80
N VAL A 40 7.88 -2.36 23.53
CA VAL A 40 7.52 -1.06 22.95
C VAL A 40 8.48 -0.76 21.78
N ALA A 41 7.92 -0.50 20.61
CA ALA A 41 8.64 -0.24 19.38
C ALA A 41 8.71 1.26 19.08
N ASN A 42 9.74 1.70 18.37
CA ASN A 42 9.69 2.96 17.67
C ASN A 42 8.66 2.86 16.55
N ALA A 43 7.87 3.90 16.36
CA ALA A 43 6.78 3.92 15.40
C ALA A 43 6.85 5.15 14.50
N ALA A 44 6.49 4.96 13.24
CA ALA A 44 6.29 6.01 12.26
C ALA A 44 5.02 5.74 11.46
N ALA A 45 4.31 6.80 11.06
CA ALA A 45 3.13 6.65 10.22
C ALA A 45 2.98 7.81 9.24
N VAL A 46 2.32 7.51 8.12
CA VAL A 46 1.79 8.50 7.17
C VAL A 46 0.30 8.24 6.96
N TYR A 47 -0.44 9.29 6.68
CA TYR A 47 -1.91 9.29 6.65
C TYR A 47 -2.43 9.94 5.37
N THR A 48 -3.67 9.62 5.00
CA THR A 48 -4.35 10.29 3.89
C THR A 48 -4.40 11.81 4.05
N THR A 49 -4.27 12.52 2.94
CA THR A 49 -4.50 13.97 2.85
C THR A 49 -5.96 14.32 2.60
N ASN A 50 -6.85 13.33 2.41
CA ASN A 50 -8.29 13.58 2.27
C ASN A 50 -8.78 14.41 3.47
N LEU A 51 -9.57 15.45 3.20
CA LEU A 51 -10.14 16.31 4.25
C LEU A 51 -11.19 15.56 5.08
N VAL A 52 -11.90 14.61 4.46
CA VAL A 52 -12.79 13.68 5.17
C VAL A 52 -11.94 12.55 5.74
N LYS A 53 -11.64 12.60 7.02
CA LYS A 53 -10.76 11.63 7.71
C LYS A 53 -11.53 10.69 8.60
N GLY A 54 -11.18 9.42 8.54
CA GLY A 54 -11.64 8.43 9.49
C GLY A 54 -11.20 8.76 10.93
N ALA A 55 -12.08 8.56 11.88
CA ALA A 55 -11.80 8.82 13.29
C ALA A 55 -10.57 8.04 13.83
N PRO A 56 -10.29 6.78 13.41
CA PRO A 56 -9.09 6.06 13.82
C PRO A 56 -7.78 6.79 13.52
N LEU A 57 -7.72 7.54 12.41
CA LEU A 57 -6.52 8.30 12.05
C LEU A 57 -6.22 9.42 13.04
N ILE A 58 -7.27 10.07 13.55
CA ILE A 58 -7.15 11.15 14.55
C ILE A 58 -6.58 10.57 15.84
N VAL A 59 -7.15 9.45 16.32
CA VAL A 59 -6.71 8.77 17.54
C VAL A 59 -5.28 8.26 17.39
N THR A 60 -4.98 7.52 16.32
CA THR A 60 -3.63 6.98 16.08
C THR A 60 -2.58 8.07 15.98
N LYS A 61 -2.87 9.19 15.30
CA LYS A 61 -1.93 10.31 15.20
C LYS A 61 -1.58 10.90 16.56
N ASN A 62 -2.56 10.97 17.48
CA ASN A 62 -2.33 11.44 18.83
C ASN A 62 -1.55 10.42 19.67
N HIS A 63 -1.88 9.14 19.56
CA HIS A 63 -1.24 8.05 20.29
C HIS A 63 0.25 7.95 19.99
N ILE A 64 0.62 7.90 18.72
CA ILE A 64 2.03 7.73 18.32
C ILE A 64 2.78 9.05 18.13
N ALA A 65 2.27 10.15 18.69
CA ALA A 65 2.93 11.46 18.59
C ALA A 65 4.33 11.48 19.24
N ASP A 66 4.59 10.60 20.20
CA ASP A 66 5.90 10.40 20.84
C ASP A 66 6.82 9.44 20.06
N GLY A 67 6.36 8.94 18.92
CA GLY A 67 7.10 7.99 18.06
C GLY A 67 7.17 6.57 18.63
N LYS A 68 6.19 6.15 19.45
CA LYS A 68 6.13 4.83 20.08
C LYS A 68 4.81 4.12 19.78
N ALA A 69 4.88 2.80 19.67
CA ALA A 69 3.71 1.91 19.65
C ALA A 69 4.10 0.50 20.08
N GLN A 70 3.12 -0.28 20.53
CA GLN A 70 3.33 -1.68 20.93
C GLN A 70 2.33 -2.63 20.27
N ALA A 71 1.20 -2.12 19.79
CA ALA A 71 0.21 -2.93 19.11
C ALA A 71 -0.48 -2.15 17.97
N VAL A 72 -1.02 -2.90 17.02
CA VAL A 72 -1.94 -2.41 15.99
C VAL A 72 -3.23 -3.22 16.08
N ILE A 73 -4.37 -2.55 16.22
CA ILE A 73 -5.68 -3.17 16.06
C ILE A 73 -6.39 -2.58 14.84
N CYS A 74 -6.90 -3.44 13.97
CA CYS A 74 -7.59 -3.03 12.76
C CYS A 74 -8.88 -3.80 12.59
N ASN A 75 -9.99 -3.10 12.39
CA ASN A 75 -11.23 -3.73 11.97
C ASN A 75 -11.51 -3.51 10.48
N SER A 76 -12.11 -4.50 9.84
CA SER A 76 -12.70 -4.35 8.52
C SER A 76 -14.25 -4.46 8.58
N GLY A 77 -14.90 -3.96 7.51
CA GLY A 77 -16.37 -3.94 7.41
C GLY A 77 -17.02 -2.60 7.75
N ASN A 78 -16.37 -1.75 8.55
CA ASN A 78 -16.82 -0.40 8.86
C ASN A 78 -15.61 0.53 8.98
N ALA A 79 -15.64 1.65 8.26
CA ALA A 79 -14.51 2.60 8.19
C ALA A 79 -14.42 3.51 9.42
N ASN A 80 -15.44 3.57 10.26
CA ASN A 80 -15.56 4.53 11.35
C ASN A 80 -15.29 5.99 10.89
N THR A 81 -15.89 6.34 9.75
CA THR A 81 -15.76 7.64 9.08
C THR A 81 -17.13 8.29 8.97
N CYS A 82 -17.21 9.62 9.14
CA CYS A 82 -18.45 10.39 9.15
C CYS A 82 -19.44 9.96 10.25
N ASN A 83 -18.93 9.53 11.38
CA ASN A 83 -19.72 9.13 12.55
C ASN A 83 -19.56 10.14 13.68
N ALA A 84 -20.67 10.55 14.31
CA ALA A 84 -20.67 11.55 15.38
C ALA A 84 -19.81 11.14 16.60
N ASN A 85 -19.76 9.84 16.92
CA ASN A 85 -19.00 9.27 18.05
C ASN A 85 -17.76 8.47 17.58
N GLY A 86 -17.28 8.69 16.37
CA GLY A 86 -16.21 7.89 15.79
C GLY A 86 -14.90 7.89 16.59
N VAL A 87 -14.51 9.06 17.11
CA VAL A 87 -13.30 9.22 17.96
C VAL A 87 -13.46 8.46 19.28
N GLU A 88 -14.62 8.61 19.94
CA GLU A 88 -14.92 7.88 21.18
C GLU A 88 -14.83 6.35 20.99
N ILE A 89 -15.37 5.83 19.89
CA ILE A 89 -15.31 4.40 19.59
C ILE A 89 -13.86 3.95 19.30
N ALA A 90 -13.07 4.75 18.61
CA ALA A 90 -11.67 4.43 18.34
C ALA A 90 -10.82 4.45 19.63
N GLU A 91 -11.00 5.44 20.51
CA GLU A 91 -10.37 5.48 21.83
C GLU A 91 -10.82 4.31 22.70
N ARG A 92 -12.12 4.01 22.72
CA ARG A 92 -12.65 2.86 23.48
C ARG A 92 -12.07 1.54 22.98
N THR A 93 -11.83 1.40 21.68
CA THR A 93 -11.19 0.21 21.10
C THR A 93 -9.76 0.03 21.65
N SER A 94 -8.98 1.11 21.73
CA SER A 94 -7.62 1.06 22.30
C SER A 94 -7.65 0.78 23.81
N ASP A 95 -8.55 1.37 24.57
CA ASP A 95 -8.69 1.11 26.01
C ASP A 95 -8.99 -0.37 26.32
N LEU A 96 -9.93 -0.96 25.56
CA LEU A 96 -10.30 -2.36 25.69
C LEU A 96 -9.12 -3.28 25.39
N LEU A 97 -8.39 -3.02 24.30
CA LEU A 97 -7.21 -3.81 23.94
C LEU A 97 -6.08 -3.64 24.96
N ALA A 98 -5.80 -2.40 25.37
CA ALA A 98 -4.78 -2.07 26.36
C ALA A 98 -5.00 -2.81 27.67
N SER A 99 -6.24 -2.81 28.19
CA SER A 99 -6.63 -3.53 29.40
C SER A 99 -6.35 -5.04 29.29
N VAL A 100 -6.63 -5.64 28.13
CA VAL A 100 -6.44 -7.08 27.91
C VAL A 100 -4.96 -7.43 27.73
N LEU A 101 -4.17 -6.59 27.03
CA LEU A 101 -2.74 -6.84 26.80
C LEU A 101 -1.84 -6.42 27.97
N GLY A 102 -2.31 -5.52 28.85
CA GLY A 102 -1.51 -4.94 29.93
C GLY A 102 -0.53 -3.87 29.44
N ILE A 103 -0.89 -3.11 28.39
CA ILE A 103 -0.09 -2.03 27.80
C ILE A 103 -0.83 -0.70 27.90
N LYS A 104 -0.19 0.40 27.51
CA LYS A 104 -0.85 1.72 27.51
C LYS A 104 -1.77 1.87 26.30
N PRO A 105 -2.96 2.49 26.42
CA PRO A 105 -3.81 2.81 25.29
C PRO A 105 -3.09 3.67 24.22
N ALA A 106 -2.24 4.61 24.67
CA ALA A 106 -1.44 5.48 23.78
C ALA A 106 -0.38 4.73 22.96
N ASP A 107 -0.02 3.49 23.35
CA ASP A 107 0.91 2.65 22.57
C ASP A 107 0.19 1.79 21.53
N ILE A 108 -1.10 2.08 21.22
CA ILE A 108 -1.91 1.31 20.27
C ILE A 108 -2.25 2.14 19.03
N VAL A 109 -1.89 1.60 17.89
CA VAL A 109 -2.36 2.06 16.58
C VAL A 109 -3.76 1.49 16.34
N VAL A 110 -4.74 2.36 16.12
CA VAL A 110 -6.12 1.98 15.78
C VAL A 110 -6.37 2.25 14.31
N ALA A 111 -6.90 1.27 13.59
CA ALA A 111 -7.26 1.38 12.18
C ALA A 111 -8.64 0.78 11.90
N SER A 112 -9.32 1.30 10.91
CA SER A 112 -10.62 0.79 10.43
C SER A 112 -10.72 0.92 8.92
N THR A 113 -11.44 0.00 8.29
CA THR A 113 -11.74 0.05 6.85
C THR A 113 -13.10 -0.58 6.56
N GLY A 114 -13.76 -0.15 5.48
CA GLY A 114 -15.07 -0.65 5.06
C GLY A 114 -16.05 0.47 4.78
N VAL A 115 -17.32 0.29 5.15
CA VAL A 115 -18.40 1.22 4.84
C VAL A 115 -18.26 2.55 5.59
N ILE A 116 -18.46 3.66 4.89
CA ILE A 116 -18.45 5.02 5.41
C ILE A 116 -19.88 5.42 5.82
N GLY A 117 -20.03 6.25 6.88
CA GLY A 117 -21.32 6.84 7.28
C GLY A 117 -22.25 5.90 8.05
N GLN A 118 -21.77 4.72 8.44
CA GLN A 118 -22.51 3.82 9.33
C GLN A 118 -21.88 3.83 10.73
N PRO A 119 -22.68 3.96 11.81
CA PRO A 119 -22.16 3.88 13.17
C PRO A 119 -21.44 2.55 13.41
N LEU A 120 -20.22 2.60 13.94
CA LEU A 120 -19.48 1.42 14.34
C LEU A 120 -19.95 0.96 15.73
N ASN A 121 -20.46 -0.28 15.81
CA ASN A 121 -20.82 -0.88 17.09
C ASN A 121 -19.57 -1.44 17.77
N ILE A 122 -19.30 -0.98 19.00
CA ILE A 122 -18.13 -1.42 19.79
C ILE A 122 -18.29 -2.85 20.33
N THR A 123 -19.52 -3.36 20.48
CA THR A 123 -19.78 -4.66 21.14
C THR A 123 -19.08 -5.84 20.45
N PRO A 124 -19.13 -6.00 19.10
CA PRO A 124 -18.37 -7.04 18.41
C PRO A 124 -16.86 -6.95 18.69
N ILE A 125 -16.29 -5.73 18.66
CA ILE A 125 -14.86 -5.53 18.91
C ILE A 125 -14.53 -5.95 20.36
N ALA A 126 -15.28 -5.48 21.34
CA ALA A 126 -15.09 -5.84 22.74
C ALA A 126 -15.14 -7.35 22.96
N SER A 127 -16.07 -8.04 22.29
CA SER A 127 -16.21 -9.50 22.37
C SER A 127 -15.07 -10.25 21.65
N GLY A 128 -14.50 -9.67 20.59
CA GLY A 128 -13.42 -10.27 19.80
C GLY A 128 -12.03 -10.14 20.41
N ILE A 129 -11.74 -9.08 21.19
CA ILE A 129 -10.43 -8.78 21.75
C ILE A 129 -9.85 -9.94 22.61
N PRO A 130 -10.61 -10.61 23.49
CA PRO A 130 -10.08 -11.77 24.21
C PRO A 130 -9.62 -12.90 23.31
N ALA A 131 -10.36 -13.17 22.24
CA ALA A 131 -10.00 -14.19 21.25
C ALA A 131 -8.75 -13.79 20.43
N LEU A 132 -8.59 -12.49 20.08
CA LEU A 132 -7.38 -11.99 19.46
C LEU A 132 -6.15 -12.24 20.34
N LYS A 133 -6.21 -11.91 21.63
CA LYS A 133 -5.10 -12.17 22.57
C LYS A 133 -4.78 -13.65 22.67
N ALA A 134 -5.80 -14.49 22.83
CA ALA A 134 -5.61 -15.95 22.94
C ALA A 134 -5.03 -16.56 21.67
N GLY A 135 -5.31 -15.97 20.50
CA GLY A 135 -4.82 -16.40 19.19
C GLY A 135 -3.49 -15.78 18.76
N LEU A 136 -2.80 -14.99 19.62
CA LEU A 136 -1.51 -14.41 19.26
C LEU A 136 -0.44 -15.49 18.99
N GLY A 137 0.14 -15.44 17.80
CA GLY A 137 1.18 -16.37 17.34
C GLY A 137 1.78 -15.88 16.02
N ASP A 138 2.40 -16.80 15.28
CA ASP A 138 2.96 -16.52 13.96
C ASP A 138 1.86 -16.56 12.87
N HIS A 139 0.82 -15.77 13.06
CA HIS A 139 -0.41 -15.75 12.27
C HIS A 139 -0.57 -14.47 11.45
N SER A 140 0.50 -14.07 10.74
CA SER A 140 0.49 -12.92 9.84
C SER A 140 -0.60 -13.05 8.75
N ASP A 141 -0.79 -14.25 8.22
CA ASP A 141 -1.84 -14.60 7.25
C ASP A 141 -3.25 -14.28 7.76
N GLN A 142 -3.53 -14.58 9.03
CA GLN A 142 -4.83 -14.29 9.64
C GLN A 142 -5.07 -12.79 9.82
N ALA A 143 -4.02 -12.04 10.19
CA ALA A 143 -4.10 -10.59 10.28
C ALA A 143 -4.27 -9.96 8.89
N ALA A 144 -3.55 -10.45 7.88
CA ALA A 144 -3.67 -10.00 6.49
C ALA A 144 -5.09 -10.24 5.95
N GLU A 145 -5.69 -11.40 6.21
CA GLU A 145 -7.09 -11.68 5.84
C GLU A 145 -8.07 -10.75 6.57
N ALA A 146 -7.87 -10.52 7.88
CA ALA A 146 -8.81 -9.76 8.70
C ALA A 146 -8.91 -8.28 8.33
N ILE A 147 -7.89 -7.71 7.69
CA ILE A 147 -7.90 -6.32 7.22
C ILE A 147 -8.49 -6.15 5.81
N MET A 148 -8.70 -7.23 5.05
CA MET A 148 -9.23 -7.19 3.68
C MET A 148 -10.67 -6.65 3.64
N THR A 149 -11.03 -6.02 2.51
CA THR A 149 -12.40 -5.61 2.20
C THR A 149 -12.90 -6.28 0.91
N THR A 150 -12.67 -5.66 -0.22
CA THR A 150 -12.95 -6.19 -1.56
C THR A 150 -11.76 -6.94 -2.15
N ASP A 151 -10.64 -6.95 -1.46
CA ASP A 151 -9.45 -7.72 -1.82
C ASP A 151 -9.80 -9.19 -2.08
N THR A 152 -9.20 -9.78 -3.10
CA THR A 152 -9.40 -11.19 -3.46
C THR A 152 -8.33 -12.09 -2.88
N ILE A 153 -7.15 -11.55 -2.58
CA ILE A 153 -5.99 -12.25 -2.01
C ILE A 153 -5.40 -11.48 -0.82
N PRO A 154 -4.95 -12.17 0.25
CA PRO A 154 -4.14 -11.55 1.28
C PRO A 154 -2.78 -11.12 0.70
N LYS A 155 -2.27 -9.97 1.17
CA LYS A 155 -1.02 -9.38 0.71
C LYS A 155 -0.05 -9.33 1.88
N GLU A 156 0.95 -10.20 1.87
CA GLU A 156 2.00 -10.24 2.88
C GLU A 156 3.36 -10.56 2.26
N ILE A 157 4.42 -9.97 2.81
CA ILE A 157 5.81 -10.18 2.42
C ILE A 157 6.72 -10.02 3.63
N ALA A 158 7.87 -10.67 3.61
CA ALA A 158 8.96 -10.39 4.53
C ALA A 158 10.33 -10.52 3.85
N VAL A 159 11.31 -9.78 4.38
CA VAL A 159 12.71 -9.85 3.94
C VAL A 159 13.65 -9.97 5.14
N SER A 160 14.81 -10.61 4.93
CA SER A 160 15.97 -10.50 5.80
C SER A 160 17.05 -9.64 5.13
N PHE A 161 17.73 -8.83 5.93
CA PHE A 161 18.80 -7.92 5.50
C PHE A 161 19.82 -7.76 6.63
N GLU A 162 20.94 -7.12 6.36
CA GLU A 162 22.03 -7.01 7.31
C GLU A 162 22.32 -5.54 7.64
N ILE A 163 22.48 -5.22 8.93
CA ILE A 163 22.87 -3.89 9.43
C ILE A 163 24.09 -4.06 10.34
N GLY A 164 25.23 -3.53 9.90
CA GLY A 164 26.46 -3.61 10.70
C GLY A 164 26.88 -5.03 11.07
N GLY A 165 26.64 -6.03 10.20
CA GLY A 165 26.92 -7.44 10.45
C GLY A 165 25.86 -8.18 11.26
N VAL A 166 24.73 -7.55 11.58
CA VAL A 166 23.61 -8.16 12.30
C VAL A 166 22.46 -8.41 11.35
N GLU A 167 21.94 -9.64 11.31
CA GLU A 167 20.75 -9.97 10.53
C GLU A 167 19.52 -9.34 11.18
N CYS A 168 18.81 -8.52 10.38
CA CYS A 168 17.53 -7.91 10.71
C CYS A 168 16.45 -8.48 9.78
N LYS A 169 15.20 -8.42 10.23
CA LYS A 169 14.04 -8.82 9.45
C LYS A 169 13.02 -7.70 9.40
N MET A 170 12.33 -7.61 8.27
CA MET A 170 11.21 -6.71 8.07
C MET A 170 10.09 -7.45 7.36
N GLY A 171 8.86 -7.24 7.80
CA GLY A 171 7.69 -7.83 7.15
C GLY A 171 6.53 -6.86 7.10
N GLY A 172 5.63 -7.06 6.14
CA GLY A 172 4.48 -6.19 5.95
C GLY A 172 3.26 -6.95 5.49
N ILE A 173 2.09 -6.42 5.88
CA ILE A 173 0.78 -6.79 5.33
C ILE A 173 0.09 -5.54 4.80
N ALA A 174 -0.73 -5.71 3.76
CA ALA A 174 -1.50 -4.64 3.17
C ALA A 174 -2.91 -5.09 2.76
N LYS A 175 -3.83 -4.13 2.75
CA LYS A 175 -5.12 -4.24 2.06
C LYS A 175 -5.31 -3.05 1.13
N GLY A 176 -5.96 -3.31 0.02
CA GLY A 176 -6.34 -2.32 -0.98
C GLY A 176 -6.72 -3.00 -2.29
N SER A 177 -7.87 -2.62 -2.84
CA SER A 177 -8.42 -3.15 -4.09
C SER A 177 -9.29 -2.11 -4.82
N GLY A 178 -10.04 -1.27 -4.09
CA GLY A 178 -10.79 -0.12 -4.59
C GLY A 178 -10.58 1.12 -3.73
N MET A 179 -10.98 2.30 -4.26
CA MET A 179 -10.73 3.62 -3.68
C MET A 179 -9.22 3.85 -3.49
N ILE A 180 -8.43 3.60 -4.55
CA ILE A 180 -6.96 3.64 -4.53
C ILE A 180 -6.43 4.70 -5.50
N HIS A 181 -6.13 5.88 -4.98
CA HIS A 181 -5.38 6.96 -5.64
C HIS A 181 -4.66 7.79 -4.57
N PRO A 182 -3.53 7.34 -4.04
CA PRO A 182 -2.86 8.01 -2.95
C PRO A 182 -2.34 9.41 -3.33
N ASN A 183 -2.67 10.34 -2.45
CA ASN A 183 -1.90 11.54 -2.25
C ASN A 183 -1.53 11.56 -0.77
N MET A 184 -0.45 10.82 -0.41
CA MET A 184 0.01 10.46 0.94
C MET A 184 -0.74 9.30 1.63
N ALA A 185 -1.01 8.22 0.94
CA ALA A 185 -1.54 6.89 1.27
C ALA A 185 -3.02 6.63 0.89
N THR A 186 -3.33 5.47 0.27
CA THR A 186 -4.72 5.03 -0.05
C THR A 186 -4.92 3.54 0.23
N MET A 187 -4.45 3.04 1.38
CA MET A 187 -4.57 1.66 1.80
C MET A 187 -4.29 1.57 3.30
N LEU A 188 -4.51 0.42 3.88
CA LEU A 188 -3.94 0.10 5.18
C LEU A 188 -2.73 -0.80 4.98
N VAL A 189 -1.59 -0.34 5.46
CA VAL A 189 -0.32 -1.08 5.44
C VAL A 189 0.30 -1.06 6.82
N PHE A 190 0.64 -2.23 7.31
CA PHE A 190 1.34 -2.40 8.58
C PHE A 190 2.65 -3.13 8.32
N ILE A 191 3.75 -2.49 8.70
CA ILE A 191 5.11 -3.01 8.54
C ILE A 191 5.73 -3.16 9.92
N THR A 192 6.43 -4.25 10.15
CA THR A 192 7.15 -4.55 11.38
C THR A 192 8.61 -4.84 11.08
N THR A 193 9.52 -4.45 11.97
CA THR A 193 10.94 -4.81 11.87
C THR A 193 11.55 -4.96 13.26
N ASP A 194 12.47 -5.89 13.39
CA ASP A 194 13.29 -6.05 14.59
C ASP A 194 14.58 -5.20 14.58
N CYS A 195 14.81 -4.46 13.51
CA CYS A 195 15.93 -3.52 13.38
C CYS A 195 15.81 -2.38 14.41
N ALA A 196 16.92 -2.04 15.06
CA ALA A 196 17.03 -0.86 15.92
C ALA A 196 17.25 0.39 15.05
N ILE A 197 16.28 1.28 15.01
CA ILE A 197 16.29 2.57 14.30
C ILE A 197 15.53 3.59 15.13
N SER A 198 16.03 4.83 15.22
CA SER A 198 15.34 5.89 15.96
C SER A 198 14.00 6.28 15.30
N SER A 199 13.03 6.77 16.10
CA SER A 199 11.72 7.20 15.59
C SER A 199 11.86 8.28 14.51
N GLU A 200 12.82 9.20 14.66
CA GLU A 200 13.10 10.27 13.67
C GLU A 200 13.56 9.67 12.34
N MET A 201 14.55 8.76 12.38
CA MET A 201 15.06 8.14 11.16
C MET A 201 14.02 7.20 10.53
N LEU A 202 13.20 6.53 11.34
CA LEU A 202 12.10 5.69 10.87
C LEU A 202 11.04 6.52 10.13
N GLN A 203 10.67 7.70 10.69
CA GLN A 203 9.73 8.62 10.04
C GLN A 203 10.31 9.19 8.74
N LYS A 204 11.60 9.53 8.74
CA LYS A 204 12.34 9.99 7.54
C LYS A 204 12.31 8.90 6.46
N ALA A 205 12.64 7.66 6.82
CA ALA A 205 12.63 6.53 5.90
C ALA A 205 11.26 6.32 5.28
N LEU A 206 10.22 6.24 6.11
CA LEU A 206 8.85 6.03 5.66
C LEU A 206 8.38 7.16 4.73
N SER A 207 8.56 8.41 5.13
CA SER A 207 8.10 9.57 4.34
C SER A 207 8.78 9.65 2.98
N SER A 208 10.08 9.33 2.91
CA SER A 208 10.83 9.34 1.65
C SER A 208 10.40 8.19 0.73
N ASP A 209 10.20 6.99 1.28
CA ASP A 209 9.84 5.81 0.50
C ASP A 209 8.42 5.90 -0.06
N ILE A 210 7.44 6.35 0.73
CA ILE A 210 6.04 6.50 0.32
C ILE A 210 5.88 7.40 -0.91
N ALA A 211 6.69 8.44 -1.02
CA ALA A 211 6.66 9.37 -2.15
C ALA A 211 7.00 8.72 -3.50
N GLU A 212 7.74 7.60 -3.46
CA GLU A 212 8.21 6.85 -4.64
C GLU A 212 7.46 5.51 -4.83
N THR A 213 6.64 5.11 -3.86
CA THR A 213 5.97 3.81 -3.83
C THR A 213 4.46 3.98 -3.75
N PHE A 214 3.87 3.98 -2.58
CA PHE A 214 2.40 4.01 -2.47
C PHE A 214 1.76 5.25 -3.11
N ASN A 215 2.39 6.43 -3.10
CA ASN A 215 1.86 7.59 -3.82
C ASN A 215 1.87 7.43 -5.36
N MET A 216 2.51 6.40 -5.86
CA MET A 216 2.61 6.11 -7.29
C MET A 216 1.63 5.01 -7.76
N ILE A 217 0.68 4.56 -6.90
CA ILE A 217 -0.38 3.62 -7.30
C ILE A 217 -1.64 4.39 -7.72
N SER A 218 -2.42 3.83 -8.66
CA SER A 218 -3.82 4.20 -8.87
C SER A 218 -4.63 3.03 -9.41
N ILE A 219 -5.79 2.76 -8.79
CA ILE A 219 -6.77 1.80 -9.30
C ILE A 219 -7.94 2.53 -9.96
N ASP A 220 -8.55 3.48 -9.28
CA ASP A 220 -9.79 4.14 -9.72
C ASP A 220 -9.77 5.69 -9.65
N GLY A 221 -8.67 6.27 -9.19
CA GLY A 221 -8.54 7.73 -9.10
C GLY A 221 -9.13 8.34 -7.83
N ASP A 222 -9.72 7.54 -6.92
CA ASP A 222 -10.37 8.01 -5.70
C ASP A 222 -9.47 7.87 -4.47
N THR A 223 -9.30 8.97 -3.72
CA THR A 223 -8.51 8.99 -2.48
C THR A 223 -9.37 8.63 -1.28
N SER A 224 -9.00 7.58 -0.55
CA SER A 224 -9.73 7.08 0.61
C SER A 224 -9.65 8.01 1.83
N THR A 225 -10.57 7.81 2.76
CA THR A 225 -10.69 8.54 4.02
C THR A 225 -9.88 7.96 5.17
N ASN A 226 -9.38 6.72 5.02
CA ASN A 226 -8.84 5.92 6.14
C ASN A 226 -7.40 5.47 5.97
N ASP A 227 -6.72 5.95 4.93
CA ASP A 227 -5.43 5.42 4.56
C ASP A 227 -4.35 5.72 5.57
N MET A 228 -3.56 4.68 5.84
CA MET A 228 -2.45 4.75 6.76
C MET A 228 -1.39 3.70 6.39
N VAL A 229 -0.14 4.12 6.39
CA VAL A 229 1.01 3.22 6.42
C VAL A 229 1.72 3.43 7.75
N THR A 230 1.91 2.34 8.50
CA THR A 230 2.57 2.37 9.81
C THR A 230 3.74 1.38 9.82
N VAL A 231 4.86 1.80 10.39
CA VAL A 231 6.03 0.95 10.62
C VAL A 231 6.34 0.92 12.12
N LEU A 232 6.51 -0.29 12.66
CA LEU A 232 6.93 -0.54 14.05
C LEU A 232 8.31 -1.20 14.05
N ALA A 233 9.27 -0.64 14.80
CA ALA A 233 10.63 -1.11 14.90
C ALA A 233 10.99 -1.35 16.38
N ASN A 234 11.07 -2.63 16.83
CA ASN A 234 11.26 -2.96 18.25
C ASN A 234 12.73 -3.13 18.69
N GLY A 235 13.67 -3.17 17.74
CA GLY A 235 15.10 -3.24 18.02
C GLY A 235 15.59 -4.57 18.58
N LEU A 236 14.81 -5.67 18.47
CA LEU A 236 15.17 -6.97 19.02
C LEU A 236 16.16 -7.76 18.17
N ALA A 237 16.55 -7.29 16.99
CA ALA A 237 17.67 -7.83 16.21
C ALA A 237 19.01 -7.61 16.92
N GLY A 238 19.15 -6.48 17.65
CA GLY A 238 20.36 -6.18 18.43
C GLY A 238 21.44 -5.49 17.63
N ASN A 239 21.13 -4.95 16.43
CA ASN A 239 22.04 -4.09 15.70
C ASN A 239 22.24 -2.75 16.45
N LYS A 240 23.31 -2.03 16.12
CA LYS A 240 23.49 -0.65 16.57
C LYS A 240 22.36 0.21 16.02
N GLU A 241 21.79 1.05 16.87
CA GLU A 241 20.66 1.91 16.45
C GLU A 241 21.05 2.85 15.31
N ILE A 242 20.23 2.82 14.26
CA ILE A 242 20.32 3.76 13.13
C ILE A 242 19.74 5.10 13.57
N ASN A 243 20.58 6.10 13.81
CA ASN A 243 20.18 7.44 14.30
C ASN A 243 20.65 8.58 13.40
N LYS A 244 21.18 8.29 12.22
CA LYS A 244 21.65 9.24 11.21
C LYS A 244 21.73 8.61 9.83
N ASP A 245 21.89 9.44 8.82
CA ASP A 245 22.19 9.00 7.45
C ASP A 245 23.54 8.25 7.41
N GLY A 246 23.63 7.29 6.49
CA GLY A 246 24.81 6.47 6.28
C GLY A 246 24.48 5.13 5.63
N GLU A 247 25.44 4.25 5.57
CA GLU A 247 25.32 2.95 4.91
C GLU A 247 24.21 2.09 5.52
N ASP A 248 24.16 2.01 6.86
CA ASP A 248 23.12 1.26 7.58
C ASP A 248 21.70 1.80 7.27
N PHE A 249 21.53 3.13 7.19
CA PHE A 249 20.26 3.73 6.79
C PHE A 249 19.91 3.41 5.34
N ASN A 250 20.89 3.43 4.43
CA ASN A 250 20.66 3.08 3.03
C ASN A 250 20.27 1.61 2.86
N GLU A 251 20.87 0.69 3.63
CA GLU A 251 20.46 -0.73 3.63
C GLU A 251 19.05 -0.91 4.20
N PHE A 252 18.70 -0.18 5.27
CA PHE A 252 17.32 -0.16 5.79
C PHE A 252 16.33 0.34 4.73
N MET A 253 16.65 1.44 4.02
CA MET A 253 15.83 1.98 2.93
C MET A 253 15.63 0.97 1.80
N LYS A 254 16.65 0.20 1.41
CA LYS A 254 16.51 -0.86 0.40
C LYS A 254 15.54 -1.96 0.85
N ALA A 255 15.61 -2.35 2.13
CA ALA A 255 14.70 -3.35 2.69
C ALA A 255 13.26 -2.83 2.73
N LEU A 256 13.05 -1.60 3.19
CA LEU A 256 11.74 -0.95 3.21
C LEU A 256 11.17 -0.85 1.79
N ASN A 257 11.95 -0.33 0.84
CA ASN A 257 11.52 -0.17 -0.54
C ASN A 257 11.18 -1.51 -1.23
N THR A 258 11.89 -2.59 -0.91
CA THR A 258 11.55 -3.92 -1.42
C THR A 258 10.18 -4.38 -0.94
N ILE A 259 9.84 -4.16 0.34
CA ILE A 259 8.52 -4.46 0.91
C ILE A 259 7.44 -3.62 0.24
N THR A 260 7.65 -2.31 0.19
CA THR A 260 6.64 -1.35 -0.28
C THR A 260 6.38 -1.48 -1.77
N VAL A 261 7.40 -1.65 -2.62
CA VAL A 261 7.23 -1.90 -4.06
C VAL A 261 6.48 -3.22 -4.30
N TRP A 262 6.81 -4.29 -3.58
CA TRP A 262 6.09 -5.56 -3.71
C TRP A 262 4.62 -5.40 -3.34
N LEU A 263 4.31 -4.70 -2.22
CA LEU A 263 2.93 -4.44 -1.81
C LEU A 263 2.20 -3.55 -2.82
N CYS A 264 2.86 -2.53 -3.38
CA CYS A 264 2.31 -1.68 -4.46
C CYS A 264 1.85 -2.51 -5.66
N ARG A 265 2.72 -3.40 -6.14
CA ARG A 265 2.40 -4.30 -7.26
C ARG A 265 1.22 -5.21 -6.94
N ARG A 266 1.19 -5.80 -5.73
CA ARG A 266 0.09 -6.71 -5.31
C ARG A 266 -1.23 -5.98 -5.12
N ILE A 267 -1.22 -4.74 -4.61
CA ILE A 267 -2.43 -3.90 -4.51
C ILE A 267 -2.94 -3.56 -5.91
N ALA A 268 -2.08 -3.11 -6.82
CA ALA A 268 -2.47 -2.77 -8.17
C ALA A 268 -2.99 -3.98 -8.96
N ALA A 269 -2.32 -5.14 -8.84
CA ALA A 269 -2.73 -6.38 -9.51
C ALA A 269 -4.08 -6.94 -9.00
N ASP A 270 -4.42 -6.67 -7.73
CA ASP A 270 -5.69 -7.10 -7.09
C ASP A 270 -6.73 -5.96 -7.08
N GLY A 271 -6.66 -5.03 -8.03
CA GLY A 271 -7.68 -4.00 -8.20
C GLY A 271 -9.06 -4.61 -8.46
N GLU A 272 -10.13 -3.95 -7.98
CA GLU A 272 -11.51 -4.44 -8.13
C GLU A 272 -11.83 -4.77 -9.59
N GLY A 273 -12.04 -6.06 -9.87
CA GLY A 273 -12.32 -6.57 -11.22
C GLY A 273 -11.15 -6.51 -12.19
N ALA A 274 -9.93 -6.18 -11.74
CA ALA A 274 -8.75 -6.08 -12.60
C ALA A 274 -8.33 -7.46 -13.14
N THR A 275 -7.80 -7.46 -14.37
CA THR A 275 -7.23 -8.65 -15.01
C THR A 275 -5.75 -8.49 -15.31
N LYS A 276 -5.22 -7.25 -15.23
CA LYS A 276 -3.82 -6.96 -15.57
C LYS A 276 -3.21 -5.94 -14.60
N LEU A 277 -1.98 -6.21 -14.17
CA LEU A 277 -1.09 -5.24 -13.56
C LEU A 277 -0.48 -4.35 -14.65
N LEU A 278 -0.53 -3.05 -14.48
CA LEU A 278 0.14 -2.08 -15.33
C LEU A 278 1.27 -1.41 -14.56
N GLU A 279 2.49 -1.46 -15.11
CA GLU A 279 3.63 -0.67 -14.63
C GLU A 279 4.02 0.35 -15.68
N CYS A 280 3.82 1.63 -15.39
CA CYS A 280 4.31 2.72 -16.22
C CYS A 280 5.68 3.17 -15.74
N LYS A 281 6.71 2.89 -16.54
CA LYS A 281 8.11 3.22 -16.28
C LYS A 281 8.54 4.38 -17.17
N VAL A 282 8.74 5.54 -16.59
CA VAL A 282 9.20 6.75 -17.27
C VAL A 282 10.70 6.93 -17.03
N SER A 283 11.44 7.13 -18.09
CA SER A 283 12.87 7.47 -18.11
C SER A 283 13.12 8.76 -18.90
N GLY A 284 14.34 9.26 -18.86
CA GLY A 284 14.73 10.42 -19.66
C GLY A 284 14.04 11.72 -19.29
N ALA A 285 13.48 11.85 -18.08
CA ALA A 285 12.82 13.06 -17.63
C ALA A 285 13.85 14.10 -17.15
N LYS A 286 13.50 15.41 -17.29
CA LYS A 286 14.35 16.51 -16.83
C LYS A 286 14.55 16.52 -15.30
N ASP A 287 13.55 16.06 -14.56
CA ASP A 287 13.55 15.95 -13.11
C ASP A 287 12.59 14.87 -12.64
N LYS A 288 12.68 14.51 -11.36
CA LYS A 288 11.91 13.44 -10.74
C LYS A 288 10.40 13.72 -10.71
N GLU A 289 10.01 14.96 -10.48
CA GLU A 289 8.60 15.36 -10.40
C GLU A 289 7.93 15.26 -11.78
N THR A 290 8.64 15.62 -12.85
CA THR A 290 8.20 15.40 -14.23
C THR A 290 7.97 13.91 -14.51
N ALA A 291 8.93 13.04 -14.13
CA ALA A 291 8.79 11.60 -14.33
C ALA A 291 7.59 11.03 -13.57
N LYS A 292 7.37 11.46 -12.31
CA LYS A 292 6.22 11.06 -11.49
C LYS A 292 4.90 11.50 -12.08
N ALA A 293 4.79 12.78 -12.48
CA ALA A 293 3.56 13.33 -13.05
C ALA A 293 3.15 12.58 -14.30
N VAL A 294 4.09 12.30 -15.20
CA VAL A 294 3.85 11.52 -16.43
C VAL A 294 3.43 10.10 -16.10
N ALA A 295 4.21 9.36 -15.29
CA ALA A 295 3.91 7.97 -14.96
C ALA A 295 2.54 7.83 -14.29
N LYS A 296 2.23 8.71 -13.33
CA LYS A 296 0.95 8.71 -12.62
C LYS A 296 -0.21 9.04 -13.55
N SER A 297 -0.07 10.02 -14.44
CA SER A 297 -1.11 10.40 -15.42
C SER A 297 -1.49 9.24 -16.32
N VAL A 298 -0.51 8.46 -16.79
CA VAL A 298 -0.75 7.32 -17.67
C VAL A 298 -1.53 6.22 -16.98
N VAL A 299 -1.13 5.80 -15.76
CA VAL A 299 -1.84 4.73 -15.03
C VAL A 299 -3.21 5.17 -14.52
N CYS A 300 -3.47 6.48 -14.40
CA CYS A 300 -4.77 7.04 -14.02
C CYS A 300 -5.73 7.20 -15.21
N SER A 301 -5.25 7.15 -16.45
CA SER A 301 -6.06 7.37 -17.64
C SER A 301 -7.06 6.23 -17.86
N SER A 302 -8.36 6.51 -17.67
CA SER A 302 -9.42 5.52 -17.93
C SER A 302 -9.37 4.97 -19.35
N LEU A 303 -9.02 5.80 -20.35
CA LEU A 303 -8.88 5.36 -21.75
C LEU A 303 -7.68 4.43 -21.95
N THR A 304 -6.55 4.72 -21.32
CA THR A 304 -5.38 3.83 -21.36
C THR A 304 -5.70 2.50 -20.66
N LYS A 305 -6.31 2.54 -19.47
CA LYS A 305 -6.70 1.34 -18.72
C LYS A 305 -7.69 0.46 -19.50
N ALA A 306 -8.67 1.08 -20.20
CA ALA A 306 -9.62 0.36 -21.05
C ALA A 306 -8.95 -0.25 -22.29
N ALA A 307 -7.95 0.44 -22.89
CA ALA A 307 -7.16 -0.11 -23.99
C ALA A 307 -6.37 -1.35 -23.53
N MET A 308 -5.74 -1.29 -22.34
CA MET A 308 -5.02 -2.43 -21.78
C MET A 308 -5.95 -3.62 -21.50
N PHE A 309 -7.16 -3.40 -21.01
CA PHE A 309 -8.19 -4.44 -20.88
C PHE A 309 -8.49 -5.11 -22.22
N GLY A 310 -8.67 -4.31 -23.27
CA GLY A 310 -8.92 -4.81 -24.64
C GLY A 310 -7.69 -5.38 -25.36
N SER A 311 -6.50 -5.39 -24.75
CA SER A 311 -5.24 -5.71 -25.39
C SER A 311 -4.98 -4.88 -26.67
N ASP A 312 -5.42 -3.60 -26.65
CA ASP A 312 -5.27 -2.63 -27.71
C ASP A 312 -3.99 -1.81 -27.50
N ALA A 313 -3.06 -1.87 -28.44
CA ALA A 313 -1.79 -1.15 -28.39
C ALA A 313 -1.95 0.37 -28.67
N ASN A 314 -2.90 0.99 -28.00
CA ASN A 314 -3.32 2.37 -28.21
C ASN A 314 -2.34 3.38 -27.62
N TRP A 315 -1.19 3.52 -28.27
CA TRP A 315 -0.16 4.50 -27.88
C TRP A 315 -0.67 5.95 -27.91
N GLY A 316 -1.66 6.26 -28.76
CA GLY A 316 -2.27 7.58 -28.81
C GLY A 316 -2.94 7.98 -27.49
N ARG A 317 -3.56 7.02 -26.77
CA ARG A 317 -4.12 7.26 -25.41
C ARG A 317 -3.02 7.49 -24.39
N VAL A 318 -1.88 6.82 -24.53
CA VAL A 318 -0.72 7.06 -23.65
C VAL A 318 -0.17 8.47 -23.88
N LEU A 319 0.07 8.91 -25.14
CA LEU A 319 0.52 10.26 -25.43
C LEU A 319 -0.50 11.32 -24.98
N CYS A 320 -1.78 11.05 -25.16
CA CYS A 320 -2.83 11.93 -24.63
C CYS A 320 -2.71 12.10 -23.11
N ALA A 321 -2.51 11.01 -22.36
CA ALA A 321 -2.33 11.05 -20.92
C ALA A 321 -1.07 11.81 -20.51
N ILE A 322 0.01 11.70 -21.25
CA ILE A 322 1.24 12.48 -21.05
C ILE A 322 0.95 13.97 -21.29
N GLY A 323 0.23 14.31 -22.38
CA GLY A 323 -0.05 15.67 -22.78
C GLY A 323 -0.87 16.49 -21.77
N TYR A 324 -1.77 15.85 -21.00
CA TYR A 324 -2.53 16.52 -19.93
C TYR A 324 -1.97 16.26 -18.51
N SER A 325 -0.80 15.65 -18.39
CA SER A 325 -0.20 15.35 -17.08
C SER A 325 0.15 16.59 -16.24
N GLY A 326 0.14 17.76 -16.84
CA GLY A 326 0.63 19.02 -16.24
C GLY A 326 2.16 19.12 -16.19
N ALA A 327 2.88 18.10 -16.64
CA ALA A 327 4.34 18.13 -16.73
C ALA A 327 4.78 18.90 -17.99
N ASP A 328 5.90 19.61 -17.86
CA ASP A 328 6.54 20.29 -18.99
C ASP A 328 7.40 19.28 -19.76
N VAL A 329 6.87 18.74 -20.85
CA VAL A 329 7.48 17.72 -21.69
C VAL A 329 7.43 18.12 -23.18
N ASP A 330 8.50 17.77 -23.94
CA ASP A 330 8.49 17.90 -25.38
C ASP A 330 7.89 16.65 -26.03
N VAL A 331 6.61 16.74 -26.38
CA VAL A 331 5.85 15.61 -26.94
C VAL A 331 6.42 15.07 -28.25
N ASN A 332 7.26 15.85 -28.96
CA ASN A 332 7.88 15.44 -30.24
C ASN A 332 9.14 14.59 -30.04
N LYS A 333 9.54 14.31 -28.81
CA LYS A 333 10.70 13.47 -28.48
C LYS A 333 10.35 12.14 -27.86
N ILE A 334 9.09 11.95 -27.47
CA ILE A 334 8.65 10.81 -26.65
C ILE A 334 8.67 9.52 -27.45
N ASP A 335 9.29 8.50 -26.87
CA ASP A 335 9.15 7.13 -27.33
C ASP A 335 8.30 6.31 -26.37
N VAL A 336 7.50 5.37 -26.91
CA VAL A 336 6.64 4.48 -26.12
C VAL A 336 6.78 3.05 -26.58
N TRP A 337 6.98 2.14 -25.61
CA TRP A 337 6.95 0.69 -25.83
C TRP A 337 5.92 0.04 -24.92
N PHE A 338 5.35 -1.05 -25.39
CA PHE A 338 4.67 -2.02 -24.53
C PHE A 338 5.52 -3.27 -24.39
N LYS A 339 5.57 -3.82 -23.18
CA LYS A 339 6.39 -4.97 -22.85
C LYS A 339 5.67 -5.92 -21.90
N SER A 340 5.91 -7.21 -22.06
CA SER A 340 5.54 -8.28 -21.12
C SER A 340 6.56 -9.42 -21.24
N ASP A 341 6.30 -10.56 -20.63
CA ASP A 341 7.12 -11.77 -20.79
C ASP A 341 7.15 -12.29 -22.24
N LYS A 342 6.19 -11.89 -23.09
CA LYS A 342 6.14 -12.23 -24.52
C LYS A 342 7.04 -11.36 -25.39
N GLY A 343 7.68 -10.35 -24.84
CA GLY A 343 8.59 -9.47 -25.55
C GLY A 343 8.28 -7.99 -25.38
N SER A 344 8.88 -7.17 -26.26
CA SER A 344 8.70 -5.72 -26.28
C SER A 344 8.41 -5.25 -27.69
N ILE A 345 7.59 -4.21 -27.82
CA ILE A 345 7.25 -3.62 -29.11
C ILE A 345 7.25 -2.09 -28.99
N LEU A 346 7.97 -1.42 -29.88
CA LEU A 346 7.93 0.02 -30.05
C LEU A 346 6.66 0.39 -30.83
N VAL A 347 5.88 1.35 -30.30
CA VAL A 347 4.60 1.77 -30.88
C VAL A 347 4.56 3.26 -31.21
N CYS A 348 5.46 4.04 -30.60
CA CYS A 348 5.63 5.46 -30.87
C CYS A 348 7.12 5.83 -30.78
N GLU A 349 7.61 6.58 -31.74
CA GLU A 349 8.97 7.13 -31.77
C GLU A 349 8.92 8.61 -32.07
N ASN A 350 9.64 9.41 -31.29
CA ASN A 350 9.69 10.88 -31.42
C ASN A 350 8.28 11.51 -31.53
N GLY A 351 7.34 11.04 -30.70
CA GLY A 351 5.98 11.55 -30.63
C GLY A 351 5.06 11.14 -31.78
N ALA A 352 5.53 10.28 -32.70
CA ALA A 352 4.76 9.80 -33.83
C ALA A 352 4.62 8.27 -33.82
N GLY A 353 3.51 7.75 -34.31
CA GLY A 353 3.30 6.31 -34.45
C GLY A 353 4.29 5.70 -35.44
N VAL A 354 4.75 4.49 -35.15
CA VAL A 354 5.56 3.70 -36.03
C VAL A 354 4.79 2.47 -36.55
N ASP A 355 5.20 1.92 -37.68
CA ASP A 355 4.63 0.66 -38.14
C ASP A 355 5.03 -0.48 -37.20
N PHE A 356 4.06 -1.23 -36.68
CA PHE A 356 4.27 -2.39 -35.83
C PHE A 356 3.27 -3.51 -36.13
N SER A 357 3.60 -4.74 -35.72
CA SER A 357 2.68 -5.87 -35.86
C SER A 357 1.59 -5.81 -34.77
N GLU A 358 0.36 -5.59 -35.20
CA GLU A 358 -0.82 -5.64 -34.30
C GLU A 358 -0.97 -7.02 -33.63
N GLU A 359 -0.66 -8.09 -34.35
CA GLU A 359 -0.71 -9.46 -33.86
C GLU A 359 0.30 -9.64 -32.70
N LYS A 360 1.55 -9.16 -32.90
CA LYS A 360 2.59 -9.22 -31.86
C LYS A 360 2.27 -8.32 -30.69
N ALA A 361 1.73 -7.14 -30.94
CA ALA A 361 1.28 -6.23 -29.89
C ALA A 361 0.18 -6.87 -29.03
N LYS A 362 -0.81 -7.51 -29.65
CA LYS A 362 -1.87 -8.23 -28.96
C LYS A 362 -1.35 -9.41 -28.14
N GLU A 363 -0.37 -10.17 -28.66
CA GLU A 363 0.29 -11.25 -27.91
C GLU A 363 0.93 -10.70 -26.62
N ILE A 364 1.68 -9.60 -26.72
CA ILE A 364 2.34 -8.93 -25.58
C ILE A 364 1.30 -8.43 -24.57
N LEU A 365 0.27 -7.75 -25.05
CA LEU A 365 -0.75 -7.11 -24.20
C LEU A 365 -1.79 -8.10 -23.64
N SER A 366 -1.77 -9.36 -24.05
CA SER A 366 -2.63 -10.41 -23.49
C SER A 366 -2.11 -11.01 -22.18
N GLU A 367 -0.87 -10.67 -21.78
CA GLU A 367 -0.31 -11.10 -20.51
C GLU A 367 -0.90 -10.35 -19.31
N ASN A 368 -0.76 -10.92 -18.11
CA ASN A 368 -1.32 -10.35 -16.87
C ASN A 368 -0.47 -9.21 -16.29
N GLU A 369 0.78 -9.06 -16.72
CA GLU A 369 1.68 -7.99 -16.29
C GLU A 369 2.21 -7.26 -17.52
N ILE A 370 1.90 -5.96 -17.61
CA ILE A 370 2.24 -5.11 -18.74
C ILE A 370 3.09 -3.93 -18.27
N ASP A 371 4.26 -3.79 -18.86
CA ASP A 371 5.11 -2.60 -18.75
C ASP A 371 4.74 -1.61 -19.87
N ILE A 372 4.41 -0.38 -19.50
CA ILE A 372 4.31 0.78 -20.38
C ILE A 372 5.62 1.55 -20.20
N LEU A 373 6.54 1.45 -21.16
CA LEU A 373 7.83 2.11 -21.09
C LEU A 373 7.78 3.42 -21.88
N ILE A 374 8.24 4.51 -21.23
CA ILE A 374 8.23 5.85 -21.82
C ILE A 374 9.61 6.46 -21.64
N ASP A 375 10.21 6.92 -22.73
CA ASP A 375 11.43 7.72 -22.72
C ASP A 375 11.11 9.16 -23.15
N LEU A 376 11.36 10.12 -22.28
CA LEU A 376 11.11 11.54 -22.52
C LEU A 376 12.30 12.25 -23.18
N LYS A 377 13.47 11.61 -23.29
CA LYS A 377 14.71 12.14 -23.92
C LYS A 377 15.06 13.58 -23.50
N SER A 378 14.84 13.93 -22.25
CA SER A 378 15.00 15.32 -21.74
C SER A 378 15.89 15.41 -20.50
N GLY A 379 16.47 14.29 -20.03
CA GLY A 379 17.33 14.21 -18.85
C GLY A 379 17.58 12.78 -18.41
N ASP A 380 17.92 12.59 -17.13
CA ASP A 380 18.29 11.28 -16.55
C ASP A 380 17.32 10.80 -15.45
N ALA A 381 16.33 11.60 -15.10
CA ALA A 381 15.40 11.24 -14.05
C ALA A 381 14.40 10.18 -14.51
N SER A 382 13.98 9.33 -13.58
CA SER A 382 13.04 8.25 -13.84
C SER A 382 12.06 8.06 -12.70
N SER A 383 10.89 7.49 -12.97
CA SER A 383 9.89 7.08 -11.99
C SER A 383 9.05 5.93 -12.50
N THR A 384 8.44 5.18 -11.57
CA THR A 384 7.51 4.11 -11.88
C THR A 384 6.18 4.37 -11.20
N ALA A 385 5.07 4.12 -11.89
CA ALA A 385 3.73 4.10 -11.31
C ALA A 385 3.05 2.75 -11.58
N TRP A 386 2.18 2.34 -10.66
CA TRP A 386 1.46 1.08 -10.74
C TRP A 386 -0.05 1.32 -10.84
N GLY A 387 -0.69 0.54 -11.66
CA GLY A 387 -2.13 0.55 -11.84
C GLY A 387 -2.64 -0.79 -12.32
N CYS A 388 -3.89 -0.81 -12.73
CA CYS A 388 -4.52 -1.98 -13.33
C CYS A 388 -5.34 -1.55 -14.55
N ASP A 389 -5.78 -2.51 -15.35
CA ASP A 389 -6.75 -2.28 -16.41
C ASP A 389 -8.12 -1.85 -15.83
N LEU A 390 -9.03 -1.38 -16.69
CA LEU A 390 -10.41 -1.01 -16.34
C LEU A 390 -11.38 -1.95 -17.05
N THR A 391 -12.07 -2.76 -16.26
CA THR A 391 -12.94 -3.83 -16.75
C THR A 391 -14.42 -3.54 -16.50
N TYR A 392 -15.31 -4.34 -17.09
CA TYR A 392 -16.75 -4.30 -16.79
C TYR A 392 -17.06 -4.69 -15.34
N ASP A 393 -16.23 -5.58 -14.75
CA ASP A 393 -16.44 -6.04 -13.38
C ASP A 393 -16.17 -4.94 -12.34
N TYR A 394 -15.30 -3.95 -12.63
CA TYR A 394 -15.15 -2.77 -11.78
C TYR A 394 -16.49 -2.05 -11.57
N VAL A 395 -17.21 -1.78 -12.66
CA VAL A 395 -18.53 -1.10 -12.59
C VAL A 395 -19.55 -1.96 -11.88
N LYS A 396 -19.58 -3.28 -12.14
CA LYS A 396 -20.47 -4.22 -11.49
C LYS A 396 -20.25 -4.29 -9.98
N ILE A 397 -19.00 -4.41 -9.53
CA ILE A 397 -18.66 -4.48 -8.11
C ILE A 397 -19.07 -3.19 -7.40
N ASN A 398 -18.76 -2.03 -7.98
CA ASN A 398 -19.02 -0.74 -7.34
C ASN A 398 -20.48 -0.30 -7.43
N GLY A 399 -21.21 -0.73 -8.46
CA GLY A 399 -22.65 -0.50 -8.59
C GLY A 399 -23.49 -1.20 -7.51
N ASP A 400 -23.01 -2.32 -7.00
CA ASP A 400 -23.68 -3.14 -5.98
C ASP A 400 -23.04 -3.02 -4.56
N TYR A 401 -22.02 -2.19 -4.39
CA TYR A 401 -21.33 -2.02 -3.10
C TYR A 401 -22.22 -1.33 -2.07
N ARG A 402 -22.90 -2.13 -1.22
CA ARG A 402 -23.80 -1.69 -0.14
C ARG A 402 -23.53 -2.40 1.19
N THR A 403 -22.38 -2.97 1.35
CA THR A 403 -22.05 -3.77 2.57
C THR A 403 -21.68 -2.92 3.76
#